data_49668fd6c7c69273217def0e49fa2513
#
_entry.id   49668fd6c7c69273217def0e49fa2513
#
_cell.length_a   1.000
_cell.length_b   1.000
_cell.length_c   1.000
_cell.angle_alpha   90.00
_cell.angle_beta   90.00
_cell.angle_gamma   90.00
#
_symmetry.space_group_name_H-M   'P 1'
#
loop_
_entity.id
_entity.type
_entity.pdbx_description
1 polymer ?
#
loop_
_entity_poly.entity_id
_entity_poly.type
_entity_poly.pdbx_seq_one_letter_code
_entity_poly.pdbx_strand_id
1 'polypeptide(L)'
;MINDNIIIEDLGLNTRFEKGRDIPVRNCWHFSSDGNAMDLLFGSQEDFRMAMNRIYMARQSTECHILAFCLMNNHVHFILYGELNECKVFMHSYIRRISMYLRNKYGKDKSLKDLPINYQVIDTQQYLKTAICYVLKNPTNAGMPYMFYDYPWSSAALYFRVKDGWSSVGFGEYLIKKHLSRSDCRKLLSCDCISTPLEMMGDLIFPQEYVDVDVVESLFRSHRSYMYYICHSSESDVESRDGYISRFTLPDNELIQYRRELSKNYYGQENIRLLNAEQRFKLCRMLLSKYNCSKKQVVRICGLKFSEVKNML
;
A
#
# COMPACT_ATOMS: atom_id res chain seq x y z
N MET A 1 13.22 13.60 8.22
CA MET A 1 12.21 12.58 8.55
C MET A 1 10.87 13.27 8.46
N ILE A 2 10.03 12.87 7.51
CA ILE A 2 8.64 13.33 7.43
C ILE A 2 7.94 12.69 8.61
N ASN A 3 7.19 13.47 9.34
CA ASN A 3 6.44 12.97 10.50
C ASN A 3 5.34 12.04 9.98
N ASP A 4 5.41 10.75 10.33
CA ASP A 4 4.46 9.72 9.89
C ASP A 4 3.00 10.07 10.23
N ASN A 5 2.79 10.86 11.28
CA ASN A 5 1.48 11.41 11.63
C ASN A 5 0.92 12.34 10.55
N ILE A 6 1.76 13.12 9.87
CA ILE A 6 1.32 14.00 8.77
C ILE A 6 0.82 13.18 7.58
N ILE A 7 1.49 12.06 7.26
CA ILE A 7 1.05 11.16 6.21
C ILE A 7 -0.34 10.59 6.52
N ILE A 8 -0.56 10.17 7.76
CA ILE A 8 -1.86 9.61 8.20
C ILE A 8 -2.95 10.68 8.17
N GLU A 9 -2.65 11.90 8.58
CA GLU A 9 -3.57 13.04 8.54
C GLU A 9 -3.89 13.44 7.09
N ASP A 10 -2.90 13.53 6.21
CA ASP A 10 -3.08 13.82 4.79
C ASP A 10 -3.88 12.73 4.07
N LEU A 11 -3.66 11.45 4.40
CA LEU A 11 -4.42 10.32 3.86
C LEU A 11 -5.87 10.26 4.38
N GLY A 12 -6.16 10.91 5.51
CA GLY A 12 -7.49 10.99 6.10
C GLY A 12 -8.34 12.14 5.57
N LEU A 13 -7.73 13.14 4.97
CA LEU A 13 -8.38 14.35 4.52
C LEU A 13 -8.50 14.34 2.99
N ASN A 14 -9.67 14.79 2.50
CA ASN A 14 -9.88 15.13 1.11
C ASN A 14 -8.64 15.86 0.59
N THR A 15 -8.05 15.37 -0.48
CA THR A 15 -7.04 16.07 -1.26
C THR A 15 -7.62 17.44 -1.65
N ARG A 16 -7.42 18.43 -0.81
CA ARG A 16 -7.75 19.80 -1.15
C ARG A 16 -6.71 20.24 -2.15
N PHE A 17 -7.07 20.25 -3.41
CA PHE A 17 -6.42 21.08 -4.40
C PHE A 17 -6.58 22.54 -3.93
N GLU A 18 -5.66 23.05 -3.15
CA GLU A 18 -5.56 24.47 -2.90
C GLU A 18 -5.12 25.11 -4.22
N LYS A 19 -6.10 25.58 -5.00
CA LYS A 19 -5.86 26.42 -6.16
C LYS A 19 -5.03 27.63 -5.68
N GLY A 20 -3.80 27.73 -6.14
CA GLY A 20 -3.02 28.95 -6.06
C GLY A 20 -1.77 28.95 -5.18
N ARG A 21 -1.26 27.81 -4.73
CA ARG A 21 0.07 27.69 -4.14
C ARG A 21 0.92 26.72 -4.94
N ASP A 22 2.14 27.12 -5.31
CA ASP A 22 3.17 26.28 -5.94
C ASP A 22 3.77 25.25 -4.94
N ILE A 23 2.97 24.73 -4.02
CA ILE A 23 3.39 23.67 -3.11
C ILE A 23 3.12 22.35 -3.81
N PRO A 24 4.15 21.51 -3.99
CA PRO A 24 3.99 20.21 -4.62
C PRO A 24 2.97 19.36 -3.86
N VAL A 25 1.94 18.89 -4.56
CA VAL A 25 0.89 18.07 -3.96
C VAL A 25 1.41 16.66 -3.77
N ARG A 26 1.46 16.21 -2.51
CA ARG A 26 1.78 14.82 -2.17
C ARG A 26 0.52 13.98 -2.14
N ASN A 27 0.55 12.85 -2.83
CA ASN A 27 -0.57 11.91 -2.93
C ASN A 27 -0.08 10.47 -2.86
N CYS A 28 -1.03 9.54 -2.71
CA CYS A 28 -0.78 8.13 -2.96
C CYS A 28 -0.96 7.82 -4.44
N TRP A 29 -0.07 6.99 -4.96
CA TRP A 29 -0.03 6.58 -6.36
C TRP A 29 0.14 5.08 -6.47
N HIS A 30 -0.63 4.44 -7.33
CA HIS A 30 -0.39 3.08 -7.76
C HIS A 30 0.44 3.10 -9.04
N PHE A 31 1.65 2.58 -8.99
CA PHE A 31 2.52 2.39 -10.14
C PHE A 31 2.57 0.92 -10.53
N SER A 32 2.56 0.65 -11.83
CA SER A 32 2.77 -0.70 -12.37
C SER A 32 3.55 -0.66 -13.66
N SER A 33 4.34 -1.71 -13.94
CA SER A 33 4.86 -1.93 -15.29
C SER A 33 3.88 -2.77 -16.10
N ASP A 34 3.90 -2.63 -17.42
CA ASP A 34 3.05 -3.41 -18.30
C ASP A 34 3.50 -4.88 -18.34
N GLY A 35 2.64 -5.79 -17.85
CA GLY A 35 2.91 -7.22 -17.83
C GLY A 35 2.87 -7.88 -19.21
N ASN A 36 2.29 -7.23 -20.21
CA ASN A 36 2.26 -7.73 -21.60
C ASN A 36 3.49 -7.30 -22.41
N ALA A 37 4.26 -6.33 -21.92
CA ALA A 37 5.45 -5.85 -22.61
C ALA A 37 6.62 -6.85 -22.61
N MET A 38 6.62 -7.81 -21.66
CA MET A 38 7.68 -8.82 -21.52
C MET A 38 7.10 -10.14 -21.03
N ASP A 39 7.51 -11.25 -21.64
CA ASP A 39 7.10 -12.58 -21.19
C ASP A 39 7.64 -12.92 -19.79
N LEU A 40 8.85 -12.49 -19.50
CA LEU A 40 9.52 -12.78 -18.23
C LEU A 40 10.49 -11.64 -17.86
N LEU A 41 10.19 -10.98 -16.74
CA LEU A 41 11.05 -9.95 -16.15
C LEU A 41 12.09 -10.58 -15.22
N PHE A 42 11.65 -11.50 -14.34
CA PHE A 42 12.49 -12.21 -13.39
C PHE A 42 12.43 -13.72 -13.63
N GLY A 43 13.57 -14.33 -13.98
CA GLY A 43 13.67 -15.75 -14.35
C GLY A 43 14.16 -16.65 -13.24
N SER A 44 14.67 -16.10 -12.13
CA SER A 44 15.24 -16.87 -11.02
C SER A 44 15.00 -16.19 -9.68
N GLN A 45 15.10 -16.96 -8.58
CA GLN A 45 15.03 -16.39 -7.23
C GLN A 45 16.11 -15.34 -6.98
N GLU A 46 17.28 -15.49 -7.59
CA GLU A 46 18.34 -14.49 -7.51
C GLU A 46 17.93 -13.17 -8.17
N ASP A 47 17.20 -13.21 -9.30
CA ASP A 47 16.71 -12.00 -9.97
C ASP A 47 15.74 -11.23 -9.06
N PHE A 48 14.84 -11.94 -8.38
CA PHE A 48 13.95 -11.35 -7.42
C PHE A 48 14.69 -10.75 -6.21
N ARG A 49 15.66 -11.47 -5.63
CA ARG A 49 16.49 -10.95 -4.53
C ARG A 49 17.20 -9.67 -4.94
N MET A 50 17.79 -9.67 -6.13
CA MET A 50 18.47 -8.51 -6.68
C MET A 50 17.52 -7.38 -7.02
N ALA A 51 16.30 -7.68 -7.47
CA ALA A 51 15.27 -6.69 -7.71
C ALA A 51 14.80 -6.03 -6.40
N MET A 52 14.61 -6.80 -5.32
CA MET A 52 14.26 -6.26 -4.01
C MET A 52 15.36 -5.35 -3.45
N ASN A 53 16.62 -5.74 -3.52
CA ASN A 53 17.75 -4.90 -3.09
C ASN A 53 17.82 -3.56 -3.85
N ARG A 54 17.35 -3.54 -5.10
CA ARG A 54 17.31 -2.31 -5.92
C ARG A 54 16.15 -1.40 -5.56
N ILE A 55 15.10 -1.90 -4.88
CA ILE A 55 14.07 -1.04 -4.27
C ILE A 55 14.70 -0.13 -3.23
N TYR A 56 15.49 -0.71 -2.31
CA TYR A 56 16.24 0.06 -1.32
C TYR A 56 17.08 1.17 -1.97
N MET A 57 17.88 0.82 -2.99
CA MET A 57 18.75 1.79 -3.69
C MET A 57 17.95 2.88 -4.43
N ALA A 58 16.80 2.54 -5.01
CA ALA A 58 15.95 3.54 -5.65
C ALA A 58 15.32 4.48 -4.62
N ARG A 59 14.91 3.94 -3.46
CA ARG A 59 14.33 4.70 -2.35
C ARG A 59 15.32 5.73 -1.78
N GLN A 60 16.61 5.39 -1.67
CA GLN A 60 17.65 6.30 -1.18
C GLN A 60 17.87 7.55 -2.05
N SER A 61 17.41 7.53 -3.30
CA SER A 61 17.57 8.65 -4.24
C SER A 61 16.34 9.56 -4.33
N THR A 62 15.30 9.32 -3.53
CA THR A 62 14.02 10.05 -3.57
C THR A 62 13.43 10.21 -2.18
N GLU A 63 12.50 11.15 -2.04
CA GLU A 63 11.75 11.35 -0.79
C GLU A 63 10.38 10.68 -0.78
N CYS A 64 10.07 9.83 -1.77
CA CYS A 64 8.82 9.09 -1.79
C CYS A 64 8.81 7.96 -0.75
N HIS A 65 7.65 7.65 -0.20
CA HIS A 65 7.42 6.55 0.72
C HIS A 65 6.88 5.33 -0.03
N ILE A 66 7.30 4.14 0.37
CA ILE A 66 6.80 2.88 -0.21
C ILE A 66 5.82 2.27 0.78
N LEU A 67 4.53 2.27 0.43
CA LEU A 67 3.48 1.72 1.27
C LEU A 67 3.25 0.22 1.01
N ALA A 68 3.37 -0.22 -0.24
CA ALA A 68 3.29 -1.63 -0.60
C ALA A 68 4.00 -1.90 -1.92
N PHE A 69 4.47 -3.12 -2.13
CA PHE A 69 4.96 -3.58 -3.42
C PHE A 69 4.71 -5.07 -3.64
N CYS A 70 4.69 -5.46 -4.91
CA CYS A 70 4.69 -6.85 -5.34
C CYS A 70 5.47 -6.98 -6.65
N LEU A 71 6.45 -7.88 -6.67
CA LEU A 71 7.25 -8.21 -7.85
C LEU A 71 6.70 -9.51 -8.44
N MET A 72 6.07 -9.42 -9.62
CA MET A 72 5.59 -10.58 -10.36
C MET A 72 6.64 -11.02 -11.39
N ASN A 73 6.48 -12.20 -11.96
CA ASN A 73 7.43 -12.75 -12.94
C ASN A 73 7.64 -11.83 -14.16
N ASN A 74 6.61 -11.11 -14.60
CA ASN A 74 6.60 -10.30 -15.81
C ASN A 74 6.29 -8.82 -15.58
N HIS A 75 5.93 -8.40 -14.35
CA HIS A 75 5.63 -7.02 -14.03
C HIS A 75 5.83 -6.73 -12.55
N VAL A 76 5.74 -5.46 -12.19
CA VAL A 76 5.89 -4.98 -10.80
C VAL A 76 4.78 -4.01 -10.45
N HIS A 77 4.39 -4.02 -9.17
CA HIS A 77 3.44 -3.07 -8.59
C HIS A 77 4.04 -2.37 -7.38
N PHE A 78 3.75 -1.06 -7.27
CA PHE A 78 4.12 -0.25 -6.10
C PHE A 78 2.96 0.65 -5.70
N ILE A 79 2.71 0.77 -4.41
CA ILE A 79 1.92 1.86 -3.83
C ILE A 79 2.90 2.82 -3.19
N LEU A 80 2.98 4.02 -3.76
CA LEU A 80 3.91 5.06 -3.35
C LEU A 80 3.14 6.25 -2.78
N TYR A 81 3.72 6.92 -1.77
CA TYR A 81 3.26 8.22 -1.28
C TYR A 81 4.34 9.26 -1.50
N GLY A 82 3.99 10.39 -2.08
CA GLY A 82 4.90 11.49 -2.37
C GLY A 82 4.41 12.38 -3.50
N GLU A 83 5.25 13.31 -3.91
CA GLU A 83 5.03 14.06 -5.13
C GLU A 83 5.10 13.14 -6.35
N LEU A 84 4.27 13.40 -7.35
CA LEU A 84 4.24 12.56 -8.57
C LEU A 84 5.62 12.47 -9.24
N ASN A 85 6.34 13.59 -9.29
CA ASN A 85 7.66 13.61 -9.92
C ASN A 85 8.68 12.78 -9.14
N GLU A 86 8.69 12.84 -7.81
CA GLU A 86 9.53 12.01 -6.95
C GLU A 86 9.20 10.52 -7.11
N CYS A 87 7.92 10.17 -7.15
CA CYS A 87 7.49 8.79 -7.39
C CYS A 87 7.90 8.31 -8.79
N LYS A 88 7.84 9.15 -9.83
CA LYS A 88 8.36 8.84 -11.17
C LYS A 88 9.88 8.64 -11.16
N VAL A 89 10.63 9.51 -10.48
CA VAL A 89 12.09 9.37 -10.33
C VAL A 89 12.43 8.04 -9.64
N PHE A 90 11.70 7.67 -8.58
CA PHE A 90 11.86 6.37 -7.94
C PHE A 90 11.67 5.22 -8.95
N MET A 91 10.55 5.19 -9.69
CA MET A 91 10.26 4.13 -10.65
C MET A 91 11.31 4.06 -11.77
N HIS A 92 11.72 5.19 -12.32
CA HIS A 92 12.77 5.23 -13.35
C HIS A 92 14.13 4.74 -12.80
N SER A 93 14.51 5.17 -11.59
CA SER A 93 15.72 4.70 -10.92
C SER A 93 15.68 3.19 -10.69
N TYR A 94 14.55 2.67 -10.21
CA TYR A 94 14.32 1.24 -9.97
C TYR A 94 14.46 0.43 -11.26
N ILE A 95 13.68 0.76 -12.30
CA ILE A 95 13.70 0.06 -13.60
C ILE A 95 15.09 0.12 -14.25
N ARG A 96 15.74 1.28 -14.23
CA ARG A 96 17.10 1.43 -14.75
C ARG A 96 18.08 0.49 -14.05
N ARG A 97 18.03 0.39 -12.72
CA ARG A 97 18.92 -0.48 -11.92
C ARG A 97 18.69 -1.96 -12.22
N ILE A 98 17.44 -2.37 -12.37
CA ILE A 98 17.09 -3.74 -12.77
C ILE A 98 17.57 -4.01 -14.20
N SER A 99 17.29 -3.10 -15.13
CA SER A 99 17.73 -3.22 -16.52
C SER A 99 19.24 -3.43 -16.61
N MET A 100 20.03 -2.66 -15.84
CA MET A 100 21.48 -2.85 -15.79
C MET A 100 21.88 -4.24 -15.29
N TYR A 101 21.23 -4.72 -14.21
CA TYR A 101 21.50 -6.05 -13.68
C TYR A 101 21.16 -7.16 -14.68
N LEU A 102 19.95 -7.12 -15.26
CA LEU A 102 19.50 -8.14 -16.22
C LEU A 102 20.37 -8.15 -17.49
N ARG A 103 20.75 -6.98 -17.99
CA ARG A 103 21.67 -6.87 -19.14
C ARG A 103 23.06 -7.44 -18.85
N ASN A 104 23.58 -7.23 -17.65
CA ASN A 104 24.87 -7.80 -17.24
C ASN A 104 24.79 -9.33 -17.10
N LYS A 105 23.65 -9.86 -16.64
CA LYS A 105 23.45 -11.29 -16.42
C LYS A 105 23.05 -12.05 -17.68
N TYR A 106 22.14 -11.50 -18.49
CA TYR A 106 21.50 -12.19 -19.59
C TYR A 106 21.82 -11.61 -20.98
N GLY A 107 22.54 -10.50 -21.05
CA GLY A 107 22.91 -9.85 -22.31
C GLY A 107 22.07 -8.62 -22.65
N LYS A 108 22.46 -7.95 -23.74
CA LYS A 108 21.90 -6.64 -24.13
C LYS A 108 20.40 -6.67 -24.47
N ASP A 109 19.90 -7.80 -24.91
CA ASP A 109 18.50 -7.97 -25.33
C ASP A 109 17.52 -7.90 -24.14
N LYS A 110 18.00 -8.06 -22.92
CA LYS A 110 17.21 -7.89 -21.67
C LYS A 110 17.20 -6.43 -21.19
N SER A 111 17.05 -5.47 -22.10
CA SER A 111 16.91 -4.06 -21.77
C SER A 111 15.45 -3.73 -21.39
N LEU A 112 15.28 -3.01 -20.28
CA LEU A 112 13.97 -2.50 -19.84
C LEU A 112 13.76 -1.01 -20.15
N LYS A 113 14.54 -0.47 -21.11
CA LYS A 113 14.52 0.97 -21.41
C LYS A 113 13.13 1.44 -21.87
N ASP A 114 12.46 0.61 -22.62
CA ASP A 114 11.16 0.93 -23.23
C ASP A 114 9.98 0.25 -22.49
N LEU A 115 10.21 -0.28 -21.29
CA LEU A 115 9.16 -0.88 -20.47
C LEU A 115 8.14 0.19 -20.06
N PRO A 116 6.86 0.09 -20.48
CA PRO A 116 5.85 1.06 -20.13
C PRO A 116 5.56 1.03 -18.62
N ILE A 117 5.52 2.21 -18.03
CA ILE A 117 5.15 2.40 -16.61
C ILE A 117 3.85 3.17 -16.57
N ASN A 118 2.84 2.53 -16.01
CA ASN A 118 1.54 3.12 -15.75
C ASN A 118 1.46 3.65 -14.33
N TYR A 119 0.68 4.70 -14.10
CA TYR A 119 0.40 5.20 -12.74
C TYR A 119 -1.02 5.73 -12.66
N GLN A 120 -1.60 5.57 -11.47
CA GLN A 120 -2.94 6.02 -11.14
C GLN A 120 -2.92 6.71 -9.78
N VAL A 121 -3.61 7.85 -9.67
CA VAL A 121 -3.78 8.54 -8.39
C VAL A 121 -4.74 7.76 -7.49
N ILE A 122 -4.45 7.78 -6.21
CA ILE A 122 -5.30 7.21 -5.16
C ILE A 122 -5.79 8.38 -4.31
N ASP A 123 -7.05 8.73 -4.45
CA ASP A 123 -7.66 9.97 -3.95
C ASP A 123 -8.45 9.80 -2.65
N THR A 124 -8.67 8.56 -2.20
CA THR A 124 -9.39 8.28 -0.96
C THR A 124 -8.69 7.24 -0.10
N GLN A 125 -8.83 7.37 1.23
CA GLN A 125 -8.29 6.40 2.17
C GLN A 125 -8.85 4.98 1.94
N GLN A 126 -10.12 4.88 1.58
CA GLN A 126 -10.75 3.59 1.30
C GLN A 126 -10.16 2.95 0.04
N TYR A 127 -9.95 3.75 -1.02
CA TYR A 127 -9.30 3.26 -2.23
C TYR A 127 -7.85 2.86 -1.97
N LEU A 128 -7.12 3.59 -1.12
CA LEU A 128 -5.76 3.22 -0.72
C LEU A 128 -5.71 1.84 -0.07
N LYS A 129 -6.61 1.56 0.88
CA LYS A 129 -6.70 0.23 1.50
C LYS A 129 -6.96 -0.88 0.48
N THR A 130 -7.86 -0.64 -0.45
CA THR A 130 -8.18 -1.59 -1.52
C THR A 130 -7.00 -1.78 -2.48
N ALA A 131 -6.34 -0.70 -2.88
CA ALA A 131 -5.18 -0.75 -3.78
C ALA A 131 -3.99 -1.48 -3.15
N ILE A 132 -3.73 -1.26 -1.85
CA ILE A 132 -2.72 -2.03 -1.11
C ILE A 132 -3.08 -3.52 -1.15
N CYS A 133 -4.31 -3.87 -0.78
CA CYS A 133 -4.75 -5.28 -0.78
C CYS A 133 -4.70 -5.92 -2.17
N TYR A 134 -5.07 -5.17 -3.22
CA TYR A 134 -4.96 -5.62 -4.61
C TYR A 134 -3.51 -5.96 -4.96
N VAL A 135 -2.57 -5.04 -4.68
CA VAL A 135 -1.14 -5.25 -4.96
C VAL A 135 -0.60 -6.48 -4.24
N LEU A 136 -0.97 -6.68 -2.98
CA LEU A 136 -0.49 -7.81 -2.19
C LEU A 136 -1.10 -9.16 -2.61
N LYS A 137 -2.30 -9.14 -3.19
CA LYS A 137 -3.01 -10.34 -3.68
C LYS A 137 -2.64 -10.73 -5.11
N ASN A 138 -1.83 -9.95 -5.81
CA ASN A 138 -1.48 -10.25 -7.21
C ASN A 138 -1.02 -11.69 -7.43
N PRO A 139 -0.14 -12.29 -6.60
CA PRO A 139 0.26 -13.69 -6.79
C PRO A 139 -0.91 -14.67 -6.68
N THR A 140 -1.79 -14.48 -5.71
CA THR A 140 -2.98 -15.32 -5.52
C THR A 140 -3.98 -15.15 -6.67
N ASN A 141 -4.21 -13.91 -7.13
CA ASN A 141 -5.10 -13.61 -8.25
C ASN A 141 -4.55 -14.18 -9.57
N ALA A 142 -3.23 -14.22 -9.74
CA ALA A 142 -2.57 -14.87 -10.87
C ALA A 142 -2.56 -16.41 -10.79
N GLY A 143 -3.22 -17.01 -9.79
CA GLY A 143 -3.27 -18.47 -9.63
C GLY A 143 -1.97 -19.11 -9.16
N MET A 144 -1.02 -18.33 -8.63
CA MET A 144 0.21 -18.89 -8.06
C MET A 144 -0.11 -19.66 -6.77
N PRO A 145 0.63 -20.75 -6.45
CA PRO A 145 0.39 -21.60 -5.29
C PRO A 145 0.90 -20.98 -3.99
N TYR A 146 0.56 -19.70 -3.75
CA TYR A 146 0.92 -18.95 -2.56
C TYR A 146 -0.31 -18.35 -1.90
N MET A 147 -0.37 -18.38 -0.58
CA MET A 147 -1.18 -17.42 0.14
C MET A 147 -0.53 -16.04 -0.01
N PHE A 148 -1.32 -14.97 0.00
CA PHE A 148 -0.79 -13.62 -0.25
C PHE A 148 0.39 -13.24 0.66
N TYR A 149 0.38 -13.69 1.92
CA TYR A 149 1.42 -13.42 2.92
C TYR A 149 2.65 -14.36 2.82
N ASP A 150 2.55 -15.45 2.05
CA ASP A 150 3.66 -16.41 1.86
C ASP A 150 4.48 -16.10 0.61
N TYR A 151 4.00 -15.19 -0.24
CA TYR A 151 4.75 -14.81 -1.44
C TYR A 151 5.95 -13.94 -1.07
N PRO A 152 7.18 -14.44 -1.27
CA PRO A 152 8.38 -13.81 -0.70
C PRO A 152 8.77 -12.50 -1.37
N TRP A 153 8.27 -12.23 -2.59
CA TRP A 153 8.66 -11.10 -3.41
C TRP A 153 7.66 -9.94 -3.33
N SER A 154 7.04 -9.78 -2.17
CA SER A 154 6.11 -8.71 -1.87
C SER A 154 6.30 -8.19 -0.44
N SER A 155 5.68 -7.06 -0.14
CA SER A 155 5.65 -6.52 1.22
C SER A 155 4.57 -7.15 2.11
N ALA A 156 3.78 -8.11 1.61
CA ALA A 156 2.63 -8.67 2.33
C ALA A 156 2.99 -9.28 3.69
N ALA A 157 4.16 -9.91 3.76
CA ALA A 157 4.66 -10.53 4.97
C ALA A 157 5.04 -9.54 6.08
N LEU A 158 5.14 -8.25 5.80
CA LEU A 158 5.59 -7.24 6.77
C LEU A 158 4.50 -6.81 7.75
N TYR A 159 3.23 -6.81 7.33
CA TYR A 159 2.15 -6.15 8.06
C TYR A 159 1.54 -7.04 9.14
N PHE A 160 1.29 -6.45 10.32
CA PHE A 160 0.63 -7.08 11.48
C PHE A 160 1.30 -8.36 11.96
N ARG A 161 2.60 -8.50 11.76
CA ARG A 161 3.38 -9.61 12.30
C ARG A 161 3.99 -9.29 13.66
N VAL A 162 4.07 -10.32 14.50
CA VAL A 162 4.87 -10.27 15.73
C VAL A 162 6.33 -10.34 15.32
N LYS A 163 7.14 -9.37 15.76
CA LYS A 163 8.57 -9.22 15.36
C LYS A 163 9.41 -10.48 15.61
N ASP A 164 9.05 -11.29 16.60
CA ASP A 164 9.76 -12.53 16.94
C ASP A 164 9.51 -13.70 15.97
N GLY A 165 8.58 -13.55 15.03
CA GLY A 165 8.19 -14.59 14.06
C GLY A 165 8.92 -14.58 12.71
N TRP A 166 9.87 -13.67 12.50
CA TRP A 166 10.53 -13.47 11.21
C TRP A 166 11.46 -14.61 10.78
N SER A 167 11.91 -15.44 11.71
CA SER A 167 12.80 -16.59 11.43
C SER A 167 12.17 -17.66 10.52
N SER A 168 10.86 -17.60 10.26
CA SER A 168 10.12 -18.64 9.55
C SER A 168 9.57 -18.24 8.18
N VAL A 169 9.81 -17.01 7.71
CA VAL A 169 9.23 -16.56 6.45
C VAL A 169 10.11 -16.90 5.26
N GLY A 170 9.88 -18.09 4.69
CA GLY A 170 10.17 -18.39 3.28
C GLY A 170 11.63 -18.48 2.82
N PHE A 171 12.58 -17.92 3.56
CA PHE A 171 13.97 -17.86 3.14
C PHE A 171 14.92 -18.77 3.95
N GLY A 172 14.47 -19.34 5.08
CA GLY A 172 15.29 -20.21 5.93
C GLY A 172 16.52 -19.55 6.56
N GLU A 173 16.62 -18.21 6.48
CA GLU A 173 17.78 -17.43 6.91
C GLU A 173 17.39 -16.51 8.07
N TYR A 174 18.33 -16.30 9.00
CA TYR A 174 18.10 -15.41 10.15
C TYR A 174 18.30 -13.95 9.76
N LEU A 175 17.51 -13.07 10.38
CA LEU A 175 17.66 -11.63 10.27
C LEU A 175 18.89 -11.17 11.05
N ILE A 176 19.84 -10.52 10.39
CA ILE A 176 21.08 -10.04 10.98
C ILE A 176 21.31 -8.57 10.61
N LYS A 177 21.52 -7.73 11.62
CA LYS A 177 21.95 -6.35 11.40
C LYS A 177 23.47 -6.31 11.16
N LYS A 178 23.91 -5.90 9.98
CA LYS A 178 25.33 -5.86 9.61
C LYS A 178 25.71 -4.62 8.79
N HIS A 179 26.97 -4.21 8.90
CA HIS A 179 27.57 -3.30 7.95
C HIS A 179 27.98 -4.09 6.70
N LEU A 180 27.58 -3.62 5.52
CA LEU A 180 28.01 -4.23 4.27
C LEU A 180 29.46 -3.87 3.98
N SER A 181 30.25 -4.87 3.59
CA SER A 181 31.59 -4.64 3.06
C SER A 181 31.49 -3.91 1.71
N ARG A 182 32.60 -3.27 1.27
CA ARG A 182 32.66 -2.66 -0.06
C ARG A 182 32.38 -3.67 -1.17
N SER A 183 32.81 -4.92 -0.99
CA SER A 183 32.53 -6.02 -1.92
C SER A 183 31.04 -6.35 -1.98
N ASP A 184 30.38 -6.44 -0.80
CA ASP A 184 28.94 -6.70 -0.72
C ASP A 184 28.15 -5.55 -1.35
N CYS A 185 28.51 -4.29 -1.06
CA CYS A 185 27.88 -3.13 -1.67
C CYS A 185 27.94 -3.17 -3.20
N ARG A 186 29.09 -3.51 -3.76
CA ARG A 186 29.25 -3.62 -5.23
C ARG A 186 28.43 -4.78 -5.80
N LYS A 187 28.49 -5.95 -5.16
CA LYS A 187 27.80 -7.16 -5.59
C LYS A 187 26.27 -7.00 -5.51
N LEU A 188 25.77 -6.60 -4.34
CA LEU A 188 24.33 -6.64 -4.03
C LEU A 188 23.60 -5.36 -4.49
N LEU A 189 24.27 -4.21 -4.46
CA LEU A 189 23.64 -2.89 -4.60
C LEU A 189 24.15 -2.08 -5.78
N SER A 190 25.28 -2.51 -6.37
CA SER A 190 25.98 -1.77 -7.42
C SER A 190 26.36 -0.34 -6.99
N CYS A 191 26.82 -0.18 -5.72
CA CYS A 191 27.35 1.05 -5.15
C CYS A 191 28.67 0.78 -4.42
N ASP A 192 29.42 1.84 -4.07
CA ASP A 192 30.73 1.68 -3.43
C ASP A 192 30.65 1.46 -1.92
N CYS A 193 29.72 2.11 -1.24
CA CYS A 193 29.53 1.95 0.21
C CYS A 193 28.14 2.36 0.66
N ILE A 194 27.74 1.82 1.81
CA ILE A 194 26.62 2.27 2.63
C ILE A 194 27.15 2.46 4.05
N SER A 195 26.91 3.64 4.63
CA SER A 195 27.46 4.02 5.94
C SER A 195 26.70 3.42 7.12
N THR A 196 25.41 3.11 6.95
CA THR A 196 24.55 2.59 8.00
C THR A 196 24.47 1.06 7.96
N PRO A 197 24.42 0.39 9.13
CA PRO A 197 24.17 -1.03 9.17
C PRO A 197 22.72 -1.32 8.72
N LEU A 198 22.55 -2.37 7.94
CA LEU A 198 21.26 -2.80 7.41
C LEU A 198 20.82 -4.12 8.03
N GLU A 199 19.51 -4.28 8.20
CA GLU A 199 18.94 -5.59 8.49
C GLU A 199 18.92 -6.44 7.21
N MET A 200 19.60 -7.57 7.28
CA MET A 200 19.80 -8.46 6.14
C MET A 200 19.29 -9.87 6.44
N MET A 201 18.76 -10.50 5.44
CA MET A 201 18.41 -11.91 5.42
C MET A 201 19.26 -12.58 4.33
N GLY A 202 20.42 -13.11 4.73
CA GLY A 202 21.46 -13.53 3.78
C GLY A 202 21.94 -12.37 2.91
N ASP A 203 21.76 -12.48 1.59
CA ASP A 203 22.08 -11.46 0.59
C ASP A 203 20.91 -10.50 0.29
N LEU A 204 19.78 -10.61 1.00
CA LEU A 204 18.60 -9.77 0.84
C LEU A 204 18.55 -8.69 1.92
N ILE A 205 18.44 -7.42 1.52
CA ILE A 205 18.06 -6.33 2.45
C ILE A 205 16.63 -6.58 2.92
N PHE A 206 16.43 -6.59 4.23
CA PHE A 206 15.12 -6.83 4.79
C PHE A 206 14.16 -5.70 4.39
N PRO A 207 12.97 -6.01 3.85
CA PRO A 207 12.12 -5.00 3.25
C PRO A 207 11.62 -3.91 4.20
N GLN A 208 11.65 -4.13 5.51
CA GLN A 208 11.34 -3.10 6.51
C GLN A 208 12.32 -1.91 6.47
N GLU A 209 13.51 -2.07 5.88
CA GLU A 209 14.47 -0.97 5.68
C GLU A 209 14.00 0.07 4.64
N TYR A 210 12.98 -0.25 3.82
CA TYR A 210 12.51 0.64 2.77
C TYR A 210 10.99 0.72 2.62
N VAL A 211 10.22 -0.08 3.35
CA VAL A 211 8.74 -0.04 3.37
C VAL A 211 8.26 0.62 4.66
N ASP A 212 7.35 1.57 4.54
CA ASP A 212 6.75 2.30 5.67
C ASP A 212 5.62 1.47 6.31
N VAL A 213 6.00 0.43 7.05
CA VAL A 213 5.09 -0.57 7.64
C VAL A 213 4.12 0.08 8.62
N ASP A 214 4.62 0.93 9.52
CA ASP A 214 3.82 1.56 10.58
C ASP A 214 2.69 2.43 10.01
N VAL A 215 2.94 3.08 8.85
CA VAL A 215 1.92 3.87 8.13
C VAL A 215 0.79 2.98 7.66
N VAL A 216 1.11 1.83 7.05
CA VAL A 216 0.10 0.89 6.55
C VAL A 216 -0.68 0.25 7.70
N GLU A 217 -0.01 -0.16 8.77
CA GLU A 217 -0.68 -0.72 9.95
C GLU A 217 -1.62 0.30 10.59
N SER A 218 -1.19 1.56 10.71
CA SER A 218 -2.01 2.66 11.22
C SER A 218 -3.21 2.94 10.31
N LEU A 219 -3.04 2.85 8.97
CA LEU A 219 -4.12 2.99 7.99
C LEU A 219 -5.22 1.96 8.20
N PHE A 220 -4.87 0.68 8.39
CA PHE A 220 -5.84 -0.38 8.64
C PHE A 220 -6.30 -0.44 10.10
N ARG A 221 -5.55 0.15 11.05
CA ARG A 221 -5.85 0.24 12.49
C ARG A 221 -5.88 -1.10 13.23
N SER A 222 -6.09 -2.21 12.56
CA SER A 222 -6.07 -3.55 13.16
C SER A 222 -5.88 -4.64 12.12
N HIS A 223 -5.28 -5.75 12.54
CA HIS A 223 -5.18 -6.97 11.73
C HIS A 223 -6.55 -7.45 11.20
N ARG A 224 -7.60 -7.34 12.00
CA ARG A 224 -8.96 -7.73 11.59
C ARG A 224 -9.47 -6.88 10.43
N SER A 225 -9.25 -5.57 10.45
CA SER A 225 -9.62 -4.67 9.36
C SER A 225 -8.79 -4.99 8.11
N TYR A 226 -7.47 -5.17 8.26
CA TYR A 226 -6.59 -5.57 7.16
C TYR A 226 -7.05 -6.86 6.48
N MET A 227 -7.32 -7.93 7.24
CA MET A 227 -7.83 -9.19 6.71
C MET A 227 -9.20 -9.05 6.04
N TYR A 228 -10.07 -8.18 6.57
CA TYR A 228 -11.35 -7.90 5.93
C TYR A 228 -11.17 -7.34 4.52
N TYR A 229 -10.31 -6.32 4.37
CA TYR A 229 -10.00 -5.74 3.05
C TYR A 229 -9.33 -6.74 2.12
N ILE A 230 -8.38 -7.53 2.60
CA ILE A 230 -7.74 -8.60 1.82
C ILE A 230 -8.77 -9.58 1.27
N CYS A 231 -9.72 -10.03 2.08
CA CYS A 231 -10.72 -11.01 1.64
C CYS A 231 -11.76 -10.44 0.67
N HIS A 232 -12.06 -9.14 0.73
CA HIS A 232 -13.18 -8.55 -0.01
C HIS A 232 -12.76 -7.67 -1.18
N SER A 233 -11.50 -7.22 -1.26
CA SER A 233 -11.02 -6.46 -2.42
C SER A 233 -10.90 -7.34 -3.66
N SER A 234 -11.33 -6.83 -4.80
CA SER A 234 -11.24 -7.48 -6.10
C SER A 234 -10.44 -6.63 -7.10
N GLU A 235 -9.98 -7.24 -8.17
CA GLU A 235 -9.28 -6.57 -9.27
C GLU A 235 -10.13 -5.45 -9.90
N SER A 236 -11.40 -5.73 -10.14
CA SER A 236 -12.35 -4.76 -10.69
C SER A 236 -12.56 -3.52 -9.82
N ASP A 237 -12.21 -3.58 -8.53
CA ASP A 237 -12.29 -2.42 -7.63
C ASP A 237 -11.15 -1.41 -7.86
N VAL A 238 -10.06 -1.83 -8.48
CA VAL A 238 -8.89 -1.00 -8.76
C VAL A 238 -8.84 -0.54 -10.22
N GLU A 239 -9.36 -1.34 -11.14
CA GLU A 239 -9.28 -1.07 -12.59
C GLU A 239 -10.38 -0.14 -13.12
N SER A 240 -11.46 0.11 -12.36
CA SER A 240 -12.52 1.00 -12.80
C SER A 240 -12.07 2.46 -12.80
N ARG A 241 -11.98 3.07 -14.00
CA ARG A 241 -11.44 4.44 -14.22
C ARG A 241 -12.38 5.58 -13.81
N ASP A 242 -13.65 5.31 -13.53
CA ASP A 242 -14.69 6.32 -13.32
C ASP A 242 -15.05 6.54 -11.85
N GLY A 243 -14.06 6.89 -11.04
CA GLY A 243 -14.27 7.21 -9.63
C GLY A 243 -14.49 5.94 -8.77
N TYR A 244 -13.62 5.72 -7.81
CA TYR A 244 -13.69 4.55 -6.95
C TYR A 244 -14.96 4.56 -6.10
N ILE A 245 -15.86 3.63 -6.38
CA ILE A 245 -16.96 3.26 -5.48
C ILE A 245 -16.67 1.85 -5.00
N SER A 246 -16.27 1.70 -3.72
CA SER A 246 -16.04 0.40 -3.13
C SER A 246 -17.25 -0.51 -3.30
N ARG A 247 -17.06 -1.71 -3.85
CA ARG A 247 -18.14 -2.68 -4.06
C ARG A 247 -18.46 -3.51 -2.82
N PHE A 248 -17.59 -3.51 -1.84
CA PHE A 248 -17.84 -4.20 -0.58
C PHE A 248 -18.26 -3.20 0.52
N THR A 249 -19.10 -3.64 1.42
CA THR A 249 -19.55 -2.84 2.56
C THR A 249 -18.47 -2.80 3.63
N LEU A 250 -18.27 -1.63 4.25
CA LEU A 250 -17.34 -1.50 5.36
C LEU A 250 -17.71 -2.40 6.55
N PRO A 251 -16.73 -2.94 7.29
CA PRO A 251 -16.99 -3.69 8.50
C PRO A 251 -17.55 -2.78 9.61
N ASP A 252 -18.39 -3.32 10.48
CA ASP A 252 -19.07 -2.58 11.54
C ASP A 252 -18.12 -1.81 12.46
N ASN A 253 -16.99 -2.41 12.83
CA ASN A 253 -16.00 -1.78 13.71
C ASN A 253 -15.40 -0.50 13.09
N GLU A 254 -15.14 -0.51 11.82
CA GLU A 254 -14.61 0.64 11.10
C GLU A 254 -15.68 1.73 10.92
N LEU A 255 -16.88 1.33 10.53
CA LEU A 255 -18.01 2.25 10.37
C LEU A 255 -18.43 2.90 11.71
N ILE A 256 -18.33 2.16 12.83
CA ILE A 256 -18.55 2.72 14.19
C ILE A 256 -17.49 3.79 14.50
N GLN A 257 -16.27 3.60 14.08
CA GLN A 257 -15.21 4.57 14.31
C GLN A 257 -15.44 5.86 13.50
N TYR A 258 -15.76 5.75 12.22
CA TYR A 258 -16.13 6.91 11.40
C TYR A 258 -17.36 7.64 11.97
N ARG A 259 -18.35 6.89 12.47
CA ARG A 259 -19.49 7.48 13.17
C ARG A 259 -19.05 8.29 14.39
N ARG A 260 -18.12 7.76 15.23
CA ARG A 260 -17.62 8.48 16.41
C ARG A 260 -16.93 9.78 16.03
N GLU A 261 -16.06 9.73 15.03
CA GLU A 261 -15.35 10.90 14.50
C GLU A 261 -16.33 11.96 13.99
N LEU A 262 -17.30 11.58 13.16
CA LEU A 262 -18.34 12.49 12.68
C LEU A 262 -19.18 13.06 13.83
N SER A 263 -19.58 12.23 14.77
CA SER A 263 -20.37 12.64 15.92
C SER A 263 -19.62 13.65 16.79
N LYS A 264 -18.34 13.43 17.04
CA LYS A 264 -17.46 14.35 17.77
C LYS A 264 -17.32 15.69 17.03
N ASN A 265 -17.06 15.65 15.74
CA ASN A 265 -16.82 16.84 14.93
C ASN A 265 -18.06 17.72 14.77
N TYR A 266 -19.26 17.12 14.64
CA TYR A 266 -20.50 17.88 14.41
C TYR A 266 -21.30 18.20 15.68
N TYR A 267 -21.16 17.37 16.72
CA TYR A 267 -21.98 17.50 17.94
C TYR A 267 -21.16 17.54 19.23
N GLY A 268 -19.83 17.46 19.14
CA GLY A 268 -18.96 17.43 20.33
C GLY A 268 -19.08 16.16 21.17
N GLN A 269 -19.78 15.11 20.69
CA GLN A 269 -20.11 13.90 21.43
C GLN A 269 -19.75 12.64 20.66
N GLU A 270 -18.94 11.77 21.25
CA GLU A 270 -18.61 10.46 20.66
C GLU A 270 -19.69 9.39 20.95
N ASN A 271 -20.37 9.54 22.08
CA ASN A 271 -21.38 8.58 22.52
C ASN A 271 -22.73 8.85 21.84
N ILE A 272 -23.11 7.94 20.95
CA ILE A 272 -24.37 8.03 20.18
C ILE A 272 -25.61 8.11 21.06
N ARG A 273 -25.56 7.58 22.30
CA ARG A 273 -26.72 7.60 23.22
C ARG A 273 -27.06 9.00 23.73
N LEU A 274 -26.09 9.92 23.69
CA LEU A 274 -26.29 11.33 24.09
C LEU A 274 -26.87 12.18 22.96
N LEU A 275 -27.00 11.66 21.76
CA LEU A 275 -27.62 12.34 20.62
C LEU A 275 -29.11 12.05 20.54
N ASN A 276 -29.91 13.04 20.13
CA ASN A 276 -31.30 12.85 19.83
C ASN A 276 -31.54 12.10 18.52
N ALA A 277 -32.77 11.69 18.22
CA ALA A 277 -33.10 10.89 17.05
C ALA A 277 -32.79 11.60 15.72
N GLU A 278 -33.00 12.91 15.66
CA GLU A 278 -32.72 13.72 14.45
C GLU A 278 -31.21 13.78 14.16
N GLN A 279 -30.39 14.01 15.18
CA GLN A 279 -28.92 14.01 15.06
C GLN A 279 -28.40 12.65 14.62
N ARG A 280 -28.93 11.55 15.18
CA ARG A 280 -28.57 10.19 14.77
C ARG A 280 -28.96 9.90 13.32
N PHE A 281 -30.13 10.38 12.89
CA PHE A 281 -30.58 10.24 11.52
C PHE A 281 -29.70 11.04 10.55
N LYS A 282 -29.26 12.23 10.92
CA LYS A 282 -28.33 13.04 10.13
C LYS A 282 -26.98 12.36 9.98
N LEU A 283 -26.47 11.73 11.05
CA LEU A 283 -25.27 10.88 10.96
C LEU A 283 -25.46 9.68 10.01
N CYS A 284 -26.64 9.03 10.01
CA CYS A 284 -26.94 7.98 9.04
C CYS A 284 -26.79 8.46 7.60
N ARG A 285 -27.36 9.60 7.26
CA ARG A 285 -27.27 10.16 5.91
C ARG A 285 -25.83 10.52 5.53
N MET A 286 -25.07 11.08 6.47
CA MET A 286 -23.66 11.43 6.25
C MET A 286 -22.80 10.18 6.02
N LEU A 287 -23.04 9.10 6.77
CA LEU A 287 -22.34 7.84 6.60
C LEU A 287 -22.68 7.18 5.25
N LEU A 288 -23.97 7.18 4.87
CA LEU A 288 -24.42 6.64 3.58
C LEU A 288 -23.87 7.41 2.37
N SER A 289 -23.68 8.72 2.51
CA SER A 289 -23.13 9.54 1.42
C SER A 289 -21.61 9.43 1.27
N LYS A 290 -20.90 9.11 2.37
CA LYS A 290 -19.43 9.06 2.40
C LYS A 290 -18.86 7.67 2.19
N TYR A 291 -19.58 6.63 2.63
CA TYR A 291 -19.01 5.27 2.69
C TYR A 291 -19.97 4.27 2.05
N ASN A 292 -19.40 3.27 1.40
CA ASN A 292 -20.19 2.16 0.88
C ASN A 292 -20.64 1.25 2.03
N CYS A 293 -21.87 1.41 2.45
CA CYS A 293 -22.46 0.68 3.56
C CYS A 293 -23.97 0.47 3.34
N SER A 294 -24.50 -0.61 3.89
CA SER A 294 -25.95 -0.88 3.74
C SER A 294 -26.79 0.01 4.64
N LYS A 295 -27.96 0.41 4.16
CA LYS A 295 -28.93 1.19 4.97
C LYS A 295 -29.25 0.52 6.31
N LYS A 296 -29.42 -0.80 6.34
CA LYS A 296 -29.66 -1.58 7.58
C LYS A 296 -28.48 -1.50 8.56
N GLN A 297 -27.26 -1.60 8.05
CA GLN A 297 -26.03 -1.53 8.84
C GLN A 297 -25.88 -0.16 9.51
N VAL A 298 -26.01 0.93 8.73
CA VAL A 298 -25.86 2.30 9.24
C VAL A 298 -26.90 2.64 10.28
N VAL A 299 -28.15 2.30 10.03
CA VAL A 299 -29.26 2.52 10.98
C VAL A 299 -29.00 1.84 12.32
N ARG A 300 -28.55 0.57 12.28
CA ARG A 300 -28.18 -0.19 13.48
C ARG A 300 -27.02 0.48 14.24
N ILE A 301 -25.98 0.90 13.53
CA ILE A 301 -24.78 1.54 14.12
C ILE A 301 -25.13 2.91 14.73
N CYS A 302 -26.07 3.63 14.15
CA CYS A 302 -26.57 4.89 14.70
C CYS A 302 -27.64 4.71 15.79
N GLY A 303 -27.96 3.48 16.17
CA GLY A 303 -28.90 3.19 17.25
C GLY A 303 -30.36 3.59 16.94
N LEU A 304 -30.77 3.48 15.67
CA LEU A 304 -32.12 3.71 15.19
C LEU A 304 -32.79 2.39 14.79
N LYS A 305 -34.10 2.37 14.73
CA LYS A 305 -34.88 1.23 14.23
C LYS A 305 -35.15 1.40 12.74
N PHE A 306 -34.76 0.38 11.96
CA PHE A 306 -34.89 0.44 10.51
C PHE A 306 -36.32 0.65 10.02
N SER A 307 -37.29 0.07 10.73
CA SER A 307 -38.71 0.26 10.42
C SER A 307 -39.18 1.72 10.49
N GLU A 308 -38.59 2.53 11.36
CA GLU A 308 -38.95 3.93 11.58
C GLU A 308 -38.33 4.87 10.52
N VAL A 309 -37.18 4.52 9.95
CA VAL A 309 -36.42 5.42 9.07
C VAL A 309 -36.29 4.92 7.63
N LYS A 310 -36.82 3.73 7.31
CA LYS A 310 -36.67 3.08 6.00
C LYS A 310 -37.08 3.96 4.82
N ASN A 311 -38.18 4.71 4.96
CA ASN A 311 -38.73 5.53 3.87
C ASN A 311 -38.10 6.95 3.81
N MET A 312 -37.22 7.29 4.74
CA MET A 312 -36.56 8.59 4.84
C MET A 312 -35.08 8.53 4.39
N LEU A 313 -34.51 7.34 4.21
CA LEU A 313 -33.18 7.02 3.71
C LEU A 313 -33.24 6.51 2.25
#